data_db9191d8a914493ea97b9e949fa05e47
#
_entry.id   db9191d8a914493ea97b9e949fa05e47
#
_cell.length_a   1.000
_cell.length_b   1.000
_cell.length_c   1.000
_cell.angle_alpha   90.00
_cell.angle_beta   90.00
_cell.angle_gamma   90.00
#
_symmetry.space_group_name_H-M   'P 1'
#
loop_
_entity.id
_entity.type
_entity.pdbx_description
1 polymer ?
#
loop_
_entity_poly.entity_id
_entity_poly.type
_entity_poly.pdbx_seq_one_letter_code
_entity_poly.pdbx_strand_id
1 'polypeptide(L)'
;MSWESSALFYQIYPLGLCGAPRENPGGEPVDRISKIHAWIPHLKRMHVNAIYFSPLWESGTHGYDTHDYTQLDRRLGTNADFARLCDALHANGIRVVIDGVFNHVGRGFFAFQDVLKNGQNSPYCSWFCNLWFGNSNRFGDPFSYESWHGCEELVKLNLKNNDVVNYLENAIIGWMDQFHIDGIRFDAADCIDHDFFRRIRHTVKSRNPEMWLMGELIHGNYAQFANPEMLDS
;
A
#
# COMPACT_ATOMS: atom_id res chain seq x y z
N MET A 1 9.85 24.04 9.67
CA MET A 1 9.09 23.64 8.46
C MET A 1 9.34 22.14 8.29
N SER A 2 8.31 21.37 8.05
CA SER A 2 8.43 19.94 7.79
C SER A 2 9.10 19.73 6.42
N TRP A 3 9.78 18.61 6.24
CA TRP A 3 10.64 18.37 5.07
C TRP A 3 9.86 18.35 3.74
N GLU A 4 8.61 17.86 3.76
CA GLU A 4 7.75 17.77 2.58
C GLU A 4 7.38 19.14 2.00
N SER A 5 7.38 20.21 2.82
CA SER A 5 7.05 21.56 2.37
C SER A 5 8.08 22.13 1.38
N SER A 6 9.29 21.57 1.32
CA SER A 6 10.36 21.93 0.40
C SER A 6 10.76 20.76 -0.52
N ALA A 7 10.01 19.68 -0.53
CA ALA A 7 10.32 18.52 -1.34
C ALA A 7 9.91 18.69 -2.80
N LEU A 8 10.80 18.27 -3.70
CA LEU A 8 10.50 18.04 -5.10
C LEU A 8 10.34 16.55 -5.31
N PHE A 9 9.09 16.13 -5.52
CA PHE A 9 8.75 14.73 -5.69
C PHE A 9 8.92 14.24 -7.13
N TYR A 10 9.36 12.98 -7.25
CA TYR A 10 9.32 12.22 -8.49
C TYR A 10 8.52 10.93 -8.25
N GLN A 11 7.45 10.73 -8.99
CA GLN A 11 6.67 9.50 -8.89
C GLN A 11 7.26 8.43 -9.78
N ILE A 12 7.37 7.21 -9.25
CA ILE A 12 7.75 6.02 -9.99
C ILE A 12 6.68 4.96 -9.81
N TYR A 13 6.16 4.42 -10.93
CA TYR A 13 5.39 3.18 -10.95
C TYR A 13 6.35 2.02 -11.23
N PRO A 14 6.77 1.26 -10.19
CA PRO A 14 7.90 0.34 -10.31
C PRO A 14 7.64 -0.81 -11.27
N LEU A 15 6.45 -1.42 -11.23
CA LEU A 15 6.08 -2.52 -12.13
C LEU A 15 6.23 -2.11 -13.60
N GLY A 16 5.78 -0.91 -13.96
CA GLY A 16 5.91 -0.37 -15.31
C GLY A 16 7.35 -0.02 -15.67
N LEU A 17 8.00 0.84 -14.84
CA LEU A 17 9.34 1.34 -15.12
C LEU A 17 10.38 0.21 -15.20
N CYS A 18 10.27 -0.79 -14.33
CA CYS A 18 11.20 -1.90 -14.28
C CYS A 18 10.92 -2.99 -15.31
N GLY A 19 9.83 -2.89 -16.09
CA GLY A 19 9.44 -3.86 -17.10
C GLY A 19 9.01 -5.20 -16.50
N ALA A 20 8.25 -5.14 -15.43
CA ALA A 20 7.60 -6.32 -14.83
C ALA A 20 6.49 -6.86 -15.75
N PRO A 21 6.23 -8.17 -15.76
CA PRO A 21 5.06 -8.70 -16.48
C PRO A 21 3.77 -8.13 -15.89
N ARG A 22 2.75 -7.93 -16.76
CA ARG A 22 1.48 -7.34 -16.35
C ARG A 22 0.75 -8.17 -15.28
N GLU A 23 0.75 -9.49 -15.48
CA GLU A 23 0.19 -10.44 -14.52
C GLU A 23 1.32 -11.08 -13.72
N ASN A 24 1.08 -11.35 -12.45
CA ASN A 24 2.04 -12.03 -11.59
C ASN A 24 2.07 -13.53 -11.95
N PRO A 25 3.15 -14.04 -12.53
CA PRO A 25 3.23 -15.43 -12.95
C PRO A 25 3.48 -16.40 -11.78
N GLY A 26 3.65 -15.88 -10.56
CA GLY A 26 4.17 -16.66 -9.45
C GLY A 26 5.66 -17.01 -9.61
N GLY A 27 6.13 -18.00 -8.84
CA GLY A 27 7.51 -18.49 -8.90
C GLY A 27 8.49 -17.65 -8.09
N GLU A 28 9.78 -17.79 -8.38
CA GLU A 28 10.86 -17.11 -7.67
C GLU A 28 10.92 -15.62 -7.97
N PRO A 29 11.29 -14.78 -6.98
CA PRO A 29 11.48 -13.36 -7.19
C PRO A 29 12.54 -13.04 -8.25
N VAL A 30 12.29 -12.00 -9.05
CA VAL A 30 13.22 -11.53 -10.07
C VAL A 30 13.60 -10.09 -9.80
N ASP A 31 14.86 -9.83 -9.46
CA ASP A 31 15.36 -8.49 -9.18
C ASP A 31 15.27 -7.59 -10.42
N ARG A 32 14.20 -6.80 -10.46
CA ARG A 32 14.01 -5.73 -11.44
C ARG A 32 14.08 -4.35 -10.79
N ILE A 33 13.81 -4.26 -9.50
CA ILE A 33 13.77 -2.96 -8.80
C ILE A 33 15.15 -2.31 -8.75
N SER A 34 16.23 -3.10 -8.79
CA SER A 34 17.61 -2.61 -8.87
C SER A 34 17.89 -1.74 -10.10
N LYS A 35 17.06 -1.79 -11.15
CA LYS A 35 17.16 -0.88 -12.30
C LYS A 35 17.01 0.58 -11.90
N ILE A 36 16.31 0.87 -10.80
CA ILE A 36 16.05 2.23 -10.32
C ILE A 36 17.35 2.89 -9.80
N HIS A 37 18.36 2.12 -9.38
CA HIS A 37 19.67 2.69 -9.00
C HIS A 37 20.28 3.54 -10.13
N ALA A 38 20.09 3.14 -11.38
CA ALA A 38 20.58 3.90 -12.53
C ALA A 38 19.89 5.25 -12.73
N TRP A 39 18.72 5.46 -12.09
CA TRP A 39 17.99 6.72 -12.14
C TRP A 39 18.48 7.76 -11.13
N ILE A 40 19.19 7.35 -10.07
CA ILE A 40 19.64 8.25 -9.00
C ILE A 40 20.43 9.46 -9.56
N PRO A 41 21.41 9.31 -10.48
CA PRO A 41 22.10 10.46 -11.04
C PRO A 41 21.18 11.41 -11.81
N HIS A 42 20.14 10.90 -12.48
CA HIS A 42 19.14 11.71 -13.16
C HIS A 42 18.29 12.51 -12.19
N LEU A 43 17.78 11.87 -11.14
CA LEU A 43 16.99 12.49 -10.08
C LEU A 43 17.77 13.62 -9.40
N LYS A 44 19.05 13.39 -9.11
CA LYS A 44 19.93 14.42 -8.54
C LYS A 44 20.11 15.63 -9.46
N ARG A 45 20.29 15.42 -10.76
CA ARG A 45 20.38 16.54 -11.73
C ARG A 45 19.10 17.35 -11.80
N MET A 46 17.95 16.72 -11.55
CA MET A 46 16.65 17.39 -11.49
C MET A 46 16.35 17.99 -10.10
N HIS A 47 17.28 17.90 -9.14
CA HIS A 47 17.12 18.34 -7.76
C HIS A 47 15.95 17.65 -7.02
N VAL A 48 15.55 16.45 -7.46
CA VAL A 48 14.57 15.61 -6.77
C VAL A 48 15.15 15.18 -5.44
N ASN A 49 14.41 15.41 -4.36
CA ASN A 49 14.80 15.04 -3.00
C ASN A 49 13.78 14.13 -2.30
N ALA A 50 12.73 13.71 -3.02
CA ALA A 50 11.80 12.70 -2.56
C ALA A 50 11.27 11.87 -3.74
N ILE A 51 11.15 10.56 -3.55
CA ILE A 51 10.44 9.66 -4.48
C ILE A 51 9.15 9.22 -3.83
N TYR A 52 8.07 9.24 -4.62
CA TYR A 52 6.85 8.52 -4.33
C TYR A 52 6.79 7.27 -5.22
N PHE A 53 6.82 6.09 -4.59
CA PHE A 53 6.59 4.83 -5.27
C PHE A 53 5.11 4.47 -5.26
N SER A 54 4.52 4.29 -6.45
CA SER A 54 3.24 3.58 -6.60
C SER A 54 3.40 2.14 -6.10
N PRO A 55 2.30 1.34 -5.97
CA PRO A 55 2.32 0.09 -5.21
C PRO A 55 3.53 -0.81 -5.46
N LEU A 56 4.08 -1.31 -4.37
CA LEU A 56 5.30 -2.12 -4.32
C LEU A 56 5.05 -3.56 -3.88
N TRP A 57 3.93 -3.80 -3.18
CA TRP A 57 3.72 -5.04 -2.45
C TRP A 57 3.18 -6.14 -3.35
N GLU A 58 3.40 -7.39 -2.94
CA GLU A 58 2.96 -8.58 -3.69
C GLU A 58 1.51 -8.44 -4.12
N SER A 59 1.25 -8.58 -5.41
CA SER A 59 -0.05 -8.33 -6.03
C SER A 59 -0.27 -9.23 -7.25
N GLY A 60 -1.52 -9.31 -7.73
CA GLY A 60 -1.85 -10.13 -8.89
C GLY A 60 -1.54 -9.43 -10.22
N THR A 61 -1.78 -8.11 -10.32
CA THR A 61 -1.72 -7.37 -11.59
C THR A 61 -1.03 -6.01 -11.44
N HIS A 62 -1.81 -4.95 -11.21
CA HIS A 62 -1.34 -3.56 -11.26
C HIS A 62 -0.74 -3.03 -9.96
N GLY A 63 -0.71 -3.83 -8.90
CA GLY A 63 -0.18 -3.43 -7.60
C GLY A 63 -1.24 -2.97 -6.59
N TYR A 64 -2.36 -2.40 -7.05
CA TYR A 64 -3.46 -2.00 -6.16
C TYR A 64 -4.31 -3.20 -5.70
N ASP A 65 -4.16 -4.35 -6.30
CA ASP A 65 -4.74 -5.64 -5.92
C ASP A 65 -3.77 -6.42 -5.01
N THR A 66 -3.44 -5.84 -3.85
CA THR A 66 -2.44 -6.37 -2.91
C THR A 66 -2.82 -7.76 -2.39
N HIS A 67 -1.87 -8.69 -2.42
CA HIS A 67 -1.99 -10.04 -1.87
C HIS A 67 -1.23 -10.21 -0.55
N ASP A 68 -0.11 -9.52 -0.38
CA ASP A 68 0.72 -9.57 0.83
C ASP A 68 1.41 -8.22 1.04
N TYR A 69 1.15 -7.58 2.18
CA TYR A 69 1.74 -6.29 2.55
C TYR A 69 3.16 -6.41 3.12
N THR A 70 3.64 -7.63 3.38
CA THR A 70 4.93 -7.86 4.02
C THR A 70 6.04 -8.20 3.05
N GLN A 71 5.69 -8.48 1.78
CA GLN A 71 6.63 -8.89 0.75
C GLN A 71 6.62 -7.91 -0.42
N LEU A 72 7.81 -7.52 -0.88
CA LEU A 72 7.95 -6.85 -2.17
C LEU A 72 7.34 -7.74 -3.27
N ASP A 73 6.67 -7.14 -4.24
CA ASP A 73 6.15 -7.90 -5.39
C ASP A 73 7.29 -8.69 -6.05
N ARG A 74 7.11 -10.01 -6.14
CA ARG A 74 8.14 -10.92 -6.69
C ARG A 74 8.58 -10.56 -8.11
N ARG A 75 7.73 -9.86 -8.85
CA ARG A 75 8.09 -9.33 -10.16
C ARG A 75 9.11 -8.21 -10.10
N LEU A 76 9.30 -7.59 -8.93
CA LEU A 76 10.28 -6.53 -8.66
C LEU A 76 11.52 -7.04 -7.97
N GLY A 77 11.41 -8.08 -7.14
CA GLY A 77 12.53 -8.63 -6.39
C GLY A 77 12.16 -9.10 -4.99
N THR A 78 13.08 -8.99 -4.08
CA THR A 78 12.96 -9.33 -2.66
C THR A 78 12.94 -8.08 -1.78
N ASN A 79 12.49 -8.23 -0.52
CA ASN A 79 12.61 -7.15 0.47
C ASN A 79 14.04 -6.63 0.62
N ALA A 80 15.04 -7.52 0.52
CA ALA A 80 16.44 -7.12 0.58
C ALA A 80 16.87 -6.25 -0.62
N ASP A 81 16.31 -6.48 -1.81
CA ASP A 81 16.56 -5.65 -2.99
C ASP A 81 15.99 -4.25 -2.80
N PHE A 82 14.78 -4.15 -2.26
CA PHE A 82 14.15 -2.86 -1.98
C PHE A 82 14.85 -2.12 -0.85
N ALA A 83 15.26 -2.80 0.23
CA ALA A 83 16.04 -2.18 1.29
C ALA A 83 17.35 -1.55 0.76
N ARG A 84 18.10 -2.27 -0.10
CA ARG A 84 19.29 -1.71 -0.74
C ARG A 84 19.02 -0.48 -1.60
N LEU A 85 17.86 -0.46 -2.28
CA LEU A 85 17.44 0.72 -3.06
C LEU A 85 17.14 1.90 -2.13
N CYS A 86 16.41 1.69 -1.03
CA CYS A 86 16.11 2.73 -0.03
C CYS A 86 17.41 3.31 0.55
N ASP A 87 18.34 2.47 0.96
CA ASP A 87 19.65 2.90 1.47
C ASP A 87 20.41 3.76 0.45
N ALA A 88 20.40 3.36 -0.82
CA ALA A 88 21.05 4.13 -1.89
C ALA A 88 20.36 5.48 -2.14
N LEU A 89 19.04 5.54 -2.07
CA LEU A 89 18.27 6.79 -2.19
C LEU A 89 18.61 7.73 -1.02
N HIS A 90 18.53 7.24 0.22
CA HIS A 90 18.86 8.00 1.42
C HIS A 90 20.31 8.51 1.41
N ALA A 91 21.27 7.67 1.01
CA ALA A 91 22.67 8.07 0.85
C ALA A 91 22.88 9.20 -0.18
N ASN A 92 21.92 9.41 -1.07
CA ASN A 92 21.89 10.49 -2.06
C ASN A 92 20.97 11.66 -1.68
N GLY A 93 20.44 11.69 -0.44
CA GLY A 93 19.57 12.74 0.06
C GLY A 93 18.16 12.70 -0.52
N ILE A 94 17.72 11.53 -0.99
CA ILE A 94 16.38 11.34 -1.58
C ILE A 94 15.53 10.52 -0.60
N ARG A 95 14.43 11.10 -0.15
CA ARG A 95 13.46 10.47 0.74
C ARG A 95 12.56 9.50 0.00
N VAL A 96 12.02 8.53 0.73
CA VAL A 96 11.20 7.44 0.17
C VAL A 96 9.79 7.50 0.75
N VAL A 97 8.82 7.76 -0.13
CA VAL A 97 7.38 7.67 0.17
C VAL A 97 6.79 6.50 -0.61
N ILE A 98 5.99 5.68 0.04
CA ILE A 98 5.38 4.48 -0.59
C ILE A 98 3.87 4.54 -0.57
N ASP A 99 3.26 3.79 -1.48
CA ASP A 99 1.80 3.65 -1.56
C ASP A 99 1.28 2.64 -0.54
N GLY A 100 0.26 3.02 0.20
CA GLY A 100 -0.49 2.19 1.14
C GLY A 100 -1.93 1.99 0.66
N VAL A 101 -2.21 0.82 0.11
CA VAL A 101 -3.54 0.42 -0.37
C VAL A 101 -4.29 -0.26 0.77
N PHE A 102 -5.05 0.49 1.57
CA PHE A 102 -5.68 -0.05 2.79
C PHE A 102 -7.20 -0.15 2.72
N ASN A 103 -7.84 0.47 1.73
CA ASN A 103 -9.29 0.36 1.55
C ASN A 103 -9.70 -1.04 1.08
N HIS A 104 -8.88 -1.68 0.26
CA HIS A 104 -9.20 -2.95 -0.39
C HIS A 104 -7.95 -3.82 -0.58
N VAL A 105 -8.17 -5.08 -0.93
CA VAL A 105 -7.14 -6.07 -1.27
C VAL A 105 -7.50 -6.79 -2.55
N GLY A 106 -6.53 -7.42 -3.19
CA GLY A 106 -6.77 -8.35 -4.28
C GLY A 106 -7.38 -9.67 -3.79
N ARG A 107 -8.03 -10.38 -4.69
CA ARG A 107 -8.63 -11.69 -4.38
C ARG A 107 -7.62 -12.76 -3.96
N GLY A 108 -6.32 -12.56 -4.28
CA GLY A 108 -5.22 -13.41 -3.83
C GLY A 108 -4.77 -13.19 -2.38
N PHE A 109 -5.33 -12.20 -1.66
CA PHE A 109 -5.02 -11.94 -0.26
C PHE A 109 -5.37 -13.16 0.62
N PHE A 110 -4.47 -13.55 1.52
CA PHE A 110 -4.56 -14.81 2.25
C PHE A 110 -5.89 -15.03 2.98
N ALA A 111 -6.41 -13.97 3.62
CA ALA A 111 -7.67 -14.05 4.36
C ALA A 111 -8.88 -14.22 3.42
N PHE A 112 -8.83 -13.60 2.23
CA PHE A 112 -9.87 -13.80 1.22
C PHE A 112 -9.80 -15.18 0.58
N GLN A 113 -8.60 -15.70 0.34
CA GLN A 113 -8.40 -17.07 -0.14
C GLN A 113 -8.94 -18.11 0.86
N ASP A 114 -8.83 -17.85 2.16
CA ASP A 114 -9.44 -18.69 3.18
C ASP A 114 -10.97 -18.65 3.12
N VAL A 115 -11.57 -17.47 2.92
CA VAL A 115 -13.03 -17.33 2.69
C VAL A 115 -13.47 -18.09 1.44
N LEU A 116 -12.74 -17.98 0.33
CA LEU A 116 -13.02 -18.73 -0.89
C LEU A 116 -13.02 -20.26 -0.66
N LYS A 117 -12.10 -20.72 0.15
CA LYS A 117 -11.93 -22.17 0.45
C LYS A 117 -12.94 -22.69 1.47
N ASN A 118 -13.17 -21.97 2.56
CA ASN A 118 -13.90 -22.44 3.75
C ASN A 118 -15.32 -21.86 3.89
N GLY A 119 -15.68 -20.89 3.02
CA GLY A 119 -16.99 -20.24 3.03
C GLY A 119 -17.29 -19.61 4.40
N GLN A 120 -18.49 -19.84 4.91
CA GLN A 120 -18.96 -19.33 6.21
C GLN A 120 -18.13 -19.79 7.41
N ASN A 121 -17.37 -20.87 7.26
CA ASN A 121 -16.52 -21.41 8.32
C ASN A 121 -15.14 -20.70 8.41
N SER A 122 -14.85 -19.80 7.51
CA SER A 122 -13.61 -19.01 7.56
C SER A 122 -13.59 -18.07 8.77
N PRO A 123 -12.51 -18.02 9.56
CA PRO A 123 -12.36 -17.04 10.63
C PRO A 123 -12.22 -15.61 10.11
N TYR A 124 -12.00 -15.44 8.81
CA TYR A 124 -11.76 -14.13 8.18
C TYR A 124 -13.01 -13.50 7.54
N CYS A 125 -14.21 -14.10 7.70
CA CYS A 125 -15.42 -13.51 7.11
C CYS A 125 -15.68 -12.07 7.57
N SER A 126 -15.36 -11.75 8.83
CA SER A 126 -15.53 -10.40 9.39
C SER A 126 -14.49 -9.37 8.94
N TRP A 127 -13.44 -9.82 8.20
CA TRP A 127 -12.40 -8.95 7.66
C TRP A 127 -12.85 -8.14 6.45
N PHE A 128 -13.96 -8.57 5.80
CA PHE A 128 -14.46 -7.98 4.57
C PHE A 128 -15.83 -7.33 4.77
N CYS A 129 -16.05 -6.21 4.08
CA CYS A 129 -17.31 -5.49 4.15
C CYS A 129 -18.42 -6.24 3.39
N ASN A 130 -19.60 -6.31 4.02
CA ASN A 130 -20.84 -6.79 3.39
C ASN A 130 -20.73 -8.17 2.72
N LEU A 131 -19.93 -9.08 3.34
CA LEU A 131 -19.84 -10.46 2.88
C LEU A 131 -21.19 -11.18 3.10
N TRP A 132 -21.80 -11.67 2.02
CA TRP A 132 -23.15 -12.24 2.02
C TRP A 132 -23.21 -13.57 1.26
N PHE A 133 -23.45 -14.67 1.98
CA PHE A 133 -23.48 -16.03 1.44
C PHE A 133 -24.85 -16.44 0.82
N GLY A 134 -25.79 -15.53 0.72
CA GLY A 134 -27.08 -15.73 0.04
C GLY A 134 -27.11 -15.25 -1.42
N ASN A 135 -25.95 -14.91 -1.98
CA ASN A 135 -25.83 -14.35 -3.32
C ASN A 135 -24.59 -14.90 -4.05
N SER A 136 -24.31 -14.40 -5.25
CA SER A 136 -23.10 -14.71 -6.02
C SER A 136 -22.46 -13.44 -6.56
N ASN A 137 -21.26 -13.55 -7.10
CA ASN A 137 -20.52 -12.48 -7.74
C ASN A 137 -20.13 -12.88 -9.19
N ARG A 138 -19.49 -11.97 -9.92
CA ARG A 138 -19.07 -12.21 -11.32
C ARG A 138 -18.04 -13.32 -11.50
N PHE A 139 -17.35 -13.73 -10.44
CA PHE A 139 -16.39 -14.83 -10.47
C PHE A 139 -17.03 -16.20 -10.21
N GLY A 140 -18.35 -16.23 -9.93
CA GLY A 140 -19.10 -17.46 -9.65
C GLY A 140 -18.93 -17.97 -8.23
N ASP A 141 -18.39 -17.18 -7.30
CA ASP A 141 -18.33 -17.57 -5.89
C ASP A 141 -19.76 -17.60 -5.29
N PRO A 142 -20.05 -18.49 -4.32
CA PRO A 142 -21.38 -18.60 -3.70
C PRO A 142 -21.65 -17.51 -2.65
N PHE A 143 -21.10 -16.32 -2.83
CA PHE A 143 -21.28 -15.15 -1.96
C PHE A 143 -20.98 -13.85 -2.73
N SER A 144 -21.51 -12.74 -2.22
CA SER A 144 -21.14 -11.39 -2.65
C SER A 144 -20.43 -10.64 -1.53
N TYR A 145 -19.76 -9.56 -1.86
CA TYR A 145 -19.02 -8.69 -0.95
C TYR A 145 -18.96 -7.27 -1.50
N GLU A 146 -18.64 -6.32 -0.63
CA GLU A 146 -18.37 -4.95 -1.06
C GLU A 146 -16.98 -4.87 -1.72
N SER A 147 -16.90 -4.10 -2.79
CA SER A 147 -15.66 -3.88 -3.54
C SER A 147 -15.46 -2.39 -3.79
N TRP A 148 -14.24 -1.98 -4.16
CA TRP A 148 -13.97 -0.60 -4.51
C TRP A 148 -14.71 -0.24 -5.81
N HIS A 149 -15.69 0.67 -5.69
CA HIS A 149 -16.50 1.15 -6.82
C HIS A 149 -17.07 0.06 -7.75
N GLY A 150 -17.41 -1.12 -7.20
CA GLY A 150 -17.94 -2.25 -7.98
C GLY A 150 -16.89 -3.07 -8.71
N CYS A 151 -15.60 -2.77 -8.54
CA CYS A 151 -14.51 -3.60 -9.05
C CYS A 151 -14.32 -4.82 -8.14
N GLU A 152 -14.99 -5.92 -8.43
CA GLU A 152 -15.01 -7.12 -7.57
C GLU A 152 -13.66 -7.82 -7.41
N GLU A 153 -12.64 -7.50 -8.22
CA GLU A 153 -11.25 -7.88 -8.00
C GLU A 153 -10.59 -7.16 -6.82
N LEU A 154 -11.18 -6.03 -6.36
CA LEU A 154 -10.69 -5.17 -5.28
C LEU A 154 -11.62 -5.27 -4.08
N VAL A 155 -11.40 -6.29 -3.25
CA VAL A 155 -12.27 -6.68 -2.13
C VAL A 155 -12.10 -5.71 -0.98
N LYS A 156 -13.18 -5.05 -0.55
CA LYS A 156 -13.13 -4.02 0.49
C LYS A 156 -12.87 -4.62 1.87
N LEU A 157 -11.86 -4.09 2.55
CA LEU A 157 -11.52 -4.44 3.93
C LEU A 157 -12.47 -3.78 4.93
N ASN A 158 -12.77 -4.48 6.00
CA ASN A 158 -13.52 -3.95 7.13
C ASN A 158 -12.56 -3.30 8.14
N LEU A 159 -12.27 -2.01 7.96
CA LEU A 159 -11.38 -1.24 8.84
C LEU A 159 -11.97 -0.94 10.23
N LYS A 160 -13.20 -1.41 10.54
CA LYS A 160 -13.76 -1.43 11.89
C LYS A 160 -13.43 -2.72 12.64
N ASN A 161 -12.88 -3.72 11.96
CA ASN A 161 -12.38 -4.93 12.57
C ASN A 161 -10.97 -4.70 13.10
N ASN A 162 -10.78 -4.86 14.42
CA ASN A 162 -9.49 -4.64 15.06
C ASN A 162 -8.38 -5.57 14.55
N ASP A 163 -8.69 -6.80 14.15
CA ASP A 163 -7.68 -7.74 13.65
C ASP A 163 -7.16 -7.29 12.27
N VAL A 164 -8.04 -6.74 11.41
CA VAL A 164 -7.65 -6.12 10.15
C VAL A 164 -6.74 -4.93 10.40
N VAL A 165 -7.15 -4.03 11.30
CA VAL A 165 -6.38 -2.82 11.61
C VAL A 165 -5.02 -3.19 12.23
N ASN A 166 -4.98 -4.16 13.16
CA ASN A 166 -3.74 -4.68 13.74
C ASN A 166 -2.80 -5.25 12.68
N TYR A 167 -3.33 -6.02 11.73
CA TYR A 167 -2.56 -6.59 10.64
C TYR A 167 -1.91 -5.51 9.77
N LEU A 168 -2.69 -4.52 9.33
CA LEU A 168 -2.21 -3.42 8.50
C LEU A 168 -1.22 -2.52 9.25
N GLU A 169 -1.49 -2.22 10.51
CA GLU A 169 -0.59 -1.45 11.38
C GLU A 169 0.77 -2.14 11.52
N ASN A 170 0.78 -3.46 11.75
CA ASN A 170 2.02 -4.25 11.83
C ASN A 170 2.78 -4.26 10.49
N ALA A 171 2.09 -4.30 9.36
CA ALA A 171 2.73 -4.18 8.06
C ALA A 171 3.42 -2.81 7.91
N ILE A 172 2.75 -1.72 8.26
CA ILE A 172 3.31 -0.36 8.24
C ILE A 172 4.55 -0.27 9.14
N ILE A 173 4.48 -0.81 10.37
CA ILE A 173 5.62 -0.88 11.29
C ILE A 173 6.79 -1.64 10.64
N GLY A 174 6.50 -2.77 10.01
CA GLY A 174 7.49 -3.56 9.28
C GLY A 174 8.17 -2.75 8.15
N TRP A 175 7.42 -1.92 7.43
CA TRP A 175 7.98 -1.04 6.39
C TRP A 175 8.92 0.03 6.97
N MET A 176 8.52 0.63 8.09
CA MET A 176 9.36 1.60 8.80
C MET A 176 10.67 0.98 9.29
N ASP A 177 10.59 -0.22 9.86
CA ASP A 177 11.75 -0.89 10.46
C ASP A 177 12.71 -1.48 9.40
N GLN A 178 12.17 -2.00 8.28
CA GLN A 178 12.98 -2.67 7.26
C GLN A 178 13.52 -1.72 6.19
N PHE A 179 12.75 -0.69 5.81
CA PHE A 179 13.05 0.15 4.66
C PHE A 179 13.30 1.61 5.02
N HIS A 180 13.09 1.97 6.29
CA HIS A 180 13.27 3.33 6.79
C HIS A 180 12.52 4.38 5.95
N ILE A 181 11.29 4.05 5.51
CA ILE A 181 10.47 4.93 4.69
C ILE A 181 10.23 6.28 5.39
N ASP A 182 10.12 7.35 4.59
CA ASP A 182 9.92 8.72 5.08
C ASP A 182 8.44 9.16 5.02
N GLY A 183 7.61 8.42 4.31
CA GLY A 183 6.19 8.74 4.21
C GLY A 183 5.34 7.64 3.60
N ILE A 184 4.03 7.79 3.75
CA ILE A 184 3.01 6.91 3.18
C ILE A 184 1.97 7.76 2.47
N ARG A 185 1.65 7.41 1.23
CA ARG A 185 0.47 7.89 0.51
C ARG A 185 -0.63 6.86 0.69
N PHE A 186 -1.78 7.28 1.18
CA PHE A 186 -2.97 6.44 1.34
C PHE A 186 -3.79 6.49 0.06
N ASP A 187 -3.86 5.35 -0.63
CA ASP A 187 -4.69 5.14 -1.80
C ASP A 187 -6.17 5.25 -1.44
N ALA A 188 -6.98 5.88 -2.31
CA ALA A 188 -8.42 6.05 -2.12
C ALA A 188 -8.79 6.52 -0.70
N ALA A 189 -8.09 7.53 -0.18
CA ALA A 189 -8.21 7.96 1.22
C ALA A 189 -9.61 8.43 1.59
N ASP A 190 -10.38 8.95 0.64
CA ASP A 190 -11.80 9.31 0.83
C ASP A 190 -12.72 8.11 1.09
N CYS A 191 -12.25 6.87 0.84
CA CYS A 191 -12.95 5.62 1.11
C CYS A 191 -12.53 4.94 2.43
N ILE A 192 -11.53 5.49 3.13
CA ILE A 192 -10.94 4.92 4.35
C ILE A 192 -11.62 5.49 5.60
N ASP A 193 -11.84 4.64 6.60
CA ASP A 193 -12.41 5.05 7.89
C ASP A 193 -11.47 6.01 8.64
N HIS A 194 -12.00 7.10 9.18
CA HIS A 194 -11.24 8.14 9.88
C HIS A 194 -10.52 7.62 11.13
N ASP A 195 -11.09 6.64 11.84
CA ASP A 195 -10.45 6.07 13.03
C ASP A 195 -9.21 5.26 12.68
N PHE A 196 -9.17 4.65 11.47
CA PHE A 196 -7.97 4.04 10.94
C PHE A 196 -6.84 5.07 10.80
N PHE A 197 -7.11 6.24 10.19
CA PHE A 197 -6.10 7.30 10.07
C PHE A 197 -5.59 7.78 11.43
N ARG A 198 -6.48 8.03 12.40
CA ARG A 198 -6.09 8.47 13.74
C ARG A 198 -5.16 7.46 14.40
N ARG A 199 -5.50 6.18 14.30
CA ARG A 199 -4.70 5.11 14.86
C ARG A 199 -3.34 5.00 14.19
N ILE A 200 -3.29 4.96 12.85
CA ILE A 200 -2.04 4.87 12.10
C ILE A 200 -1.17 6.10 12.36
N ARG A 201 -1.76 7.31 12.34
CA ARG A 201 -1.02 8.52 12.70
C ARG A 201 -0.38 8.43 14.08
N HIS A 202 -1.15 8.03 15.08
CA HIS A 202 -0.62 7.88 16.44
C HIS A 202 0.60 6.94 16.48
N THR A 203 0.47 5.76 15.90
CA THR A 203 1.53 4.75 15.87
C THR A 203 2.76 5.23 15.12
N VAL A 204 2.55 5.76 13.92
CA VAL A 204 3.64 6.18 13.02
C VAL A 204 4.38 7.39 13.59
N LYS A 205 3.66 8.44 14.02
CA LYS A 205 4.26 9.66 14.58
C LYS A 205 4.93 9.44 15.93
N SER A 206 4.48 8.47 16.71
CA SER A 206 5.15 8.08 17.96
C SER A 206 6.53 7.44 17.72
N ARG A 207 6.71 6.76 16.58
CA ARG A 207 7.98 6.15 16.17
C ARG A 207 8.90 7.11 15.43
N ASN A 208 8.31 7.86 14.50
CA ASN A 208 9.01 8.86 13.70
C ASN A 208 8.10 10.09 13.47
N PRO A 209 8.30 11.18 14.24
CA PRO A 209 7.50 12.41 14.08
C PRO A 209 7.60 13.04 12.67
N GLU A 210 8.71 12.79 11.96
CA GLU A 210 8.97 13.33 10.61
C GLU A 210 8.30 12.51 9.48
N MET A 211 7.71 11.34 9.80
CA MET A 211 7.00 10.53 8.81
C MET A 211 5.84 11.32 8.19
N TRP A 212 5.81 11.45 6.88
CA TRP A 212 4.76 12.17 6.16
C TRP A 212 3.60 11.25 5.78
N LEU A 213 2.38 11.69 6.08
CA LEU A 213 1.14 10.97 5.78
C LEU A 213 0.31 11.79 4.80
N MET A 214 0.23 11.32 3.55
CA MET A 214 -0.48 11.96 2.45
C MET A 214 -1.69 11.10 2.03
N GLY A 215 -2.84 11.72 1.78
CA GLY A 215 -4.03 11.05 1.24
C GLY A 215 -4.28 11.36 -0.23
N GLU A 216 -4.73 10.35 -0.98
CA GLU A 216 -5.37 10.61 -2.26
C GLU A 216 -6.84 10.94 -2.03
N LEU A 217 -7.21 12.19 -2.30
CA LEU A 217 -8.56 12.70 -2.14
C LEU A 217 -9.04 13.28 -3.46
N ILE A 218 -9.97 12.60 -4.11
CA ILE A 218 -10.49 13.04 -5.42
C ILE A 218 -11.71 13.96 -5.22
N HIS A 219 -12.51 13.71 -4.19
CA HIS A 219 -13.73 14.44 -3.92
C HIS A 219 -13.86 14.82 -2.44
N GLY A 220 -14.60 15.88 -2.16
CA GLY A 220 -14.99 16.26 -0.81
C GLY A 220 -14.19 17.41 -0.20
N ASN A 221 -14.31 17.56 1.11
CA ASN A 221 -13.62 18.59 1.88
C ASN A 221 -12.29 18.05 2.42
N TYR A 222 -11.19 18.43 1.81
CA TYR A 222 -9.84 17.98 2.19
C TYR A 222 -9.49 18.25 3.66
N ALA A 223 -10.00 19.32 4.27
CA ALA A 223 -9.75 19.63 5.68
C ALA A 223 -10.31 18.59 6.65
N GLN A 224 -11.24 17.74 6.21
CA GLN A 224 -11.73 16.62 7.01
C GLN A 224 -10.69 15.51 7.16
N PHE A 225 -9.75 15.41 6.24
CA PHE A 225 -8.70 14.39 6.19
C PHE A 225 -7.32 14.96 6.54
N ALA A 226 -6.93 16.07 5.89
CA ALA A 226 -5.68 16.76 6.14
C ALA A 226 -5.82 17.68 7.36
N ASN A 227 -5.51 17.15 8.54
CA ASN A 227 -5.61 17.83 9.83
C ASN A 227 -4.67 17.17 10.86
N PRO A 228 -4.41 17.81 12.01
CA PRO A 228 -3.46 17.32 13.02
C PRO A 228 -3.76 15.93 13.60
N GLU A 229 -4.99 15.40 13.43
CA GLU A 229 -5.39 14.11 13.98
C GLU A 229 -5.23 12.95 12.98
N MET A 230 -5.20 13.22 11.66
CA MET A 230 -5.23 12.19 10.62
C MET A 230 -4.07 12.30 9.63
N LEU A 231 -4.20 13.03 8.56
CA LEU A 231 -3.19 13.16 7.51
C LEU A 231 -2.50 14.51 7.57
N ASP A 232 -1.26 14.57 7.06
CA ASP A 232 -0.50 15.83 6.99
C ASP A 232 -0.91 16.64 5.74
N SER A 233 -1.36 15.95 4.65
CA SER A 233 -1.81 16.57 3.39
C SER A 233 -2.68 15.64 2.56
#